data_26497e5d813462a83f27fa3d62cc26dd
#
_entry.id   26497e5d813462a83f27fa3d62cc26dd
#
_cell.length_a   1.000
_cell.length_b   1.000
_cell.length_c   1.000
_cell.angle_alpha   90.00
_cell.angle_beta   90.00
_cell.angle_gamma   90.00
#
_symmetry.space_group_name_H-M   'P 1'
#
loop_
_entity.id
_entity.type
_entity.pdbx_description
1 polymer ?
#
loop_
_entity_poly.entity_id
_entity_poly.type
_entity_poly.pdbx_seq_one_letter_code
_entity_poly.pdbx_strand_id
1 'polypeptide(L)'
;MERTFIAPGVHLSCDPAEKFNRCRISVHFAFPAKRETATAHALLPLVLERGYADCPDMTRLTKKLAKLYGADLTVDARPMGCSHNLCVSVTGIKDQFALEGETLTREYASIALGAAFHPYFVGGTFDPEAVGIEKQMLKKALEDEINDKRLYCLHQANREFFGDSPAGVRQEGYLEEVEGLTPEQLTAAYYEMLRTANIELLVLGCTAEQTAAVKDALLAELAAIDRAPLPLAENIAMPRREPVHKTETYDMVQAKLCMLFTLGEPMRTEQLAAVRLAMALYGGSVTSRLFLNVRERDHLCYYCSSSFQSFTGSMAVNSGVEHADAARAERAILKELADLCDGPITDDEFEDCRRGLLSGMQGVEDTLGGIETWYYIEVLRGGDPAKVQTPAEARAALQAVTKDDVRAILRKLTLSVSYLLTKEVAAHAAE
;
A
#
# COMPACT_ATOMS: atom_id res chain seq x y z
N MET A 1 18.87 10.09 0.65
CA MET A 1 18.79 8.62 0.77
C MET A 1 19.87 7.99 -0.08
N GLU A 2 20.73 7.19 0.51
CA GLU A 2 21.72 6.38 -0.19
C GLU A 2 21.26 4.93 -0.21
N ARG A 3 21.35 4.24 -1.38
CA ARG A 3 20.98 2.85 -1.55
C ARG A 3 22.15 2.03 -2.03
N THR A 4 22.44 0.92 -1.36
CA THR A 4 23.60 0.06 -1.61
C THR A 4 23.18 -1.40 -1.71
N PHE A 5 23.68 -2.11 -2.72
CA PHE A 5 23.60 -3.58 -2.78
C PHE A 5 24.50 -4.22 -1.71
N ILE A 6 23.96 -5.13 -0.91
CA ILE A 6 24.72 -5.79 0.17
C ILE A 6 24.79 -7.32 0.04
N ALA A 7 23.79 -7.94 -0.59
CA ALA A 7 23.80 -9.38 -0.91
C ALA A 7 22.77 -9.67 -2.04
N PRO A 8 22.77 -10.86 -2.67
CA PRO A 8 21.78 -11.21 -3.67
C PRO A 8 20.34 -10.99 -3.17
N GLY A 9 19.58 -10.12 -3.85
CA GLY A 9 18.22 -9.73 -3.46
C GLY A 9 18.15 -8.96 -2.15
N VAL A 10 19.26 -8.35 -1.66
CA VAL A 10 19.28 -7.57 -0.42
C VAL A 10 19.98 -6.23 -0.66
N HIS A 11 19.29 -5.16 -0.27
CA HIS A 11 19.82 -3.81 -0.34
C HIS A 11 19.69 -3.10 1.00
N LEU A 12 20.53 -2.10 1.20
CA LEU A 12 20.47 -1.14 2.29
C LEU A 12 20.14 0.23 1.72
N SER A 13 19.09 0.85 2.25
CA SER A 13 18.77 2.26 2.05
C SER A 13 18.94 3.01 3.36
N CYS A 14 19.72 4.09 3.38
CA CYS A 14 19.96 4.84 4.60
C CYS A 14 19.94 6.36 4.39
N ASP A 15 19.55 7.07 5.44
CA ASP A 15 19.56 8.52 5.50
C ASP A 15 19.80 8.97 6.95
N PRO A 16 20.77 9.89 7.23
CA PRO A 16 21.04 10.34 8.58
C PRO A 16 19.85 11.09 9.21
N ALA A 17 18.90 11.57 8.39
CA ALA A 17 17.65 12.19 8.82
C ALA A 17 17.87 13.12 10.04
N GLU A 18 18.84 14.06 9.95
CA GLU A 18 19.39 14.83 11.06
C GLU A 18 18.35 15.67 11.78
N LYS A 19 17.32 16.13 11.04
CA LYS A 19 16.25 16.96 11.61
C LYS A 19 15.34 16.25 12.62
N PHE A 20 15.39 14.91 12.69
CA PHE A 20 14.57 14.13 13.62
C PHE A 20 15.33 13.74 14.87
N ASN A 21 14.62 13.75 16.00
CA ASN A 21 15.12 13.24 17.28
C ASN A 21 14.94 11.72 17.43
N ARG A 22 14.28 11.08 16.46
CA ARG A 22 14.04 9.64 16.41
C ARG A 22 14.82 9.02 15.27
N CYS A 23 15.06 7.71 15.39
CA CYS A 23 15.55 6.86 14.33
C CYS A 23 14.52 5.74 14.05
N ARG A 24 14.62 5.15 12.87
CA ARG A 24 13.78 4.05 12.43
C ARG A 24 14.61 3.02 11.68
N ILE A 25 14.44 1.75 12.05
CA ILE A 25 15.03 0.59 11.40
C ILE A 25 13.89 -0.27 10.89
N SER A 26 13.87 -0.54 9.59
CA SER A 26 12.81 -1.31 8.94
C SER A 26 13.40 -2.38 8.02
N VAL A 27 12.86 -3.58 8.11
CA VAL A 27 13.19 -4.69 7.19
C VAL A 27 11.94 -4.98 6.36
N HIS A 28 12.02 -4.70 5.07
CA HIS A 28 10.97 -4.99 4.11
C HIS A 28 11.26 -6.28 3.37
N PHE A 29 10.26 -7.13 3.27
CA PHE A 29 10.28 -8.38 2.51
C PHE A 29 9.28 -8.25 1.36
N ALA A 30 9.78 -8.04 0.14
CA ALA A 30 8.95 -8.00 -1.05
C ALA A 30 8.99 -9.35 -1.77
N PHE A 31 7.85 -9.95 -2.03
CA PHE A 31 7.72 -11.27 -2.66
C PHE A 31 6.52 -11.30 -3.61
N PRO A 32 6.55 -12.16 -4.66
CA PRO A 32 5.42 -12.27 -5.58
C PRO A 32 4.13 -12.67 -4.87
N ALA A 33 3.04 -12.00 -5.20
CA ALA A 33 1.71 -12.34 -4.69
C ALA A 33 1.27 -13.68 -5.30
N LYS A 34 0.96 -14.67 -4.43
CA LYS A 34 0.47 -16.00 -4.82
C LYS A 34 -0.80 -16.33 -4.08
N ARG A 35 -1.81 -16.80 -4.82
CA ARG A 35 -3.13 -17.14 -4.26
C ARG A 35 -3.02 -18.20 -3.15
N GLU A 36 -2.14 -19.19 -3.34
CA GLU A 36 -1.99 -20.35 -2.46
C GLU A 36 -1.41 -20.01 -1.09
N THR A 37 -0.66 -18.90 -0.98
CA THR A 37 -0.03 -18.46 0.29
C THR A 37 -0.61 -17.18 0.83
N ALA A 38 -1.59 -16.57 0.15
CA ALA A 38 -2.13 -15.25 0.49
C ALA A 38 -2.67 -15.18 1.92
N THR A 39 -3.48 -16.18 2.33
CA THR A 39 -4.08 -16.21 3.67
C THR A 39 -3.03 -16.44 4.77
N ALA A 40 -2.00 -17.26 4.51
CA ALA A 40 -0.88 -17.40 5.43
C ALA A 40 -0.10 -16.09 5.55
N HIS A 41 0.18 -15.41 4.44
CA HIS A 41 0.88 -14.12 4.46
C HIS A 41 0.04 -13.01 5.11
N ALA A 42 -1.29 -13.07 5.03
CA ALA A 42 -2.17 -12.15 5.76
C ALA A 42 -2.11 -12.34 7.29
N LEU A 43 -1.90 -13.57 7.75
CA LEU A 43 -1.80 -13.91 9.16
C LEU A 43 -0.41 -13.61 9.75
N LEU A 44 0.67 -13.68 8.93
CA LEU A 44 2.05 -13.52 9.39
C LEU A 44 2.28 -12.23 10.21
N PRO A 45 1.91 -11.02 9.74
CA PRO A 45 2.16 -9.80 10.49
C PRO A 45 1.50 -9.81 11.87
N LEU A 46 0.28 -10.35 11.97
CA LEU A 46 -0.45 -10.42 13.22
C LEU A 46 0.27 -11.31 14.26
N VAL A 47 0.80 -12.45 13.82
CA VAL A 47 1.52 -13.37 14.70
C VAL A 47 2.92 -12.86 15.05
N LEU A 48 3.63 -12.24 14.08
CA LEU A 48 4.97 -11.68 14.31
C LEU A 48 4.96 -10.49 15.27
N GLU A 49 3.90 -9.68 15.27
CA GLU A 49 3.77 -8.53 16.17
C GLU A 49 3.55 -8.92 17.63
N ARG A 50 3.11 -10.16 17.90
CA ARG A 50 2.87 -10.62 19.27
C ARG A 50 4.14 -10.78 20.11
N GLY A 51 5.27 -11.05 19.46
CA GLY A 51 6.54 -11.24 20.13
C GLY A 51 7.54 -12.08 19.32
N TYR A 52 8.70 -12.26 19.88
CA TYR A 52 9.79 -13.02 19.29
C TYR A 52 10.54 -13.82 20.39
N ALA A 53 11.55 -14.62 20.04
CA ALA A 53 12.19 -15.58 20.96
C ALA A 53 12.58 -14.99 22.32
N ASP A 54 13.19 -13.79 22.37
CA ASP A 54 13.57 -13.14 23.63
C ASP A 54 12.40 -12.49 24.37
N CYS A 55 11.33 -12.17 23.67
CA CYS A 55 10.11 -11.56 24.21
C CYS A 55 8.89 -12.33 23.65
N PRO A 56 8.60 -13.53 24.17
CA PRO A 56 7.64 -14.48 23.58
C PRO A 56 6.17 -14.07 23.71
N ASP A 57 5.88 -13.02 24.44
CA ASP A 57 4.52 -12.50 24.62
C ASP A 57 4.47 -10.96 24.59
N MET A 58 3.29 -10.43 24.27
CA MET A 58 3.05 -8.99 24.17
C MET A 58 3.37 -8.22 25.46
N THR A 59 3.20 -8.86 26.63
CA THR A 59 3.47 -8.21 27.92
C THR A 59 4.97 -7.96 28.11
N ARG A 60 5.81 -8.95 27.79
CA ARG A 60 7.27 -8.81 27.85
C ARG A 60 7.77 -7.83 26.81
N LEU A 61 7.26 -7.92 25.57
CA LEU A 61 7.60 -7.04 24.48
C LEU A 61 7.24 -5.59 24.82
N THR A 62 6.01 -5.32 25.25
CA THR A 62 5.56 -3.97 25.64
C THR A 62 6.39 -3.39 26.78
N LYS A 63 6.75 -4.22 27.79
CA LYS A 63 7.65 -3.79 28.87
C LYS A 63 9.06 -3.47 28.39
N LYS A 64 9.59 -4.24 27.42
CA LYS A 64 10.90 -3.96 26.80
C LYS A 64 10.85 -2.64 26.04
N LEU A 65 9.85 -2.45 25.19
CA LEU A 65 9.66 -1.21 24.41
C LEU A 65 9.47 0.02 25.30
N ALA A 66 8.71 -0.11 26.40
CA ALA A 66 8.52 0.98 27.38
C ALA A 66 9.85 1.38 28.05
N LYS A 67 10.71 0.40 28.41
CA LYS A 67 12.05 0.68 28.94
C LYS A 67 12.98 1.35 27.93
N LEU A 68 12.73 1.17 26.64
CA LEU A 68 13.46 1.80 25.56
C LEU A 68 12.80 3.14 25.14
N TYR A 69 12.37 3.91 26.14
CA TYR A 69 11.78 5.24 25.98
C TYR A 69 10.50 5.27 25.14
N GLY A 70 9.70 4.20 25.20
CA GLY A 70 8.49 4.10 24.41
C GLY A 70 8.81 3.90 22.92
N ALA A 71 9.77 3.06 22.61
CA ALA A 71 9.99 2.59 21.26
C ALA A 71 8.76 1.83 20.75
N ASP A 72 8.56 1.86 19.46
CA ASP A 72 7.41 1.25 18.78
C ASP A 72 7.89 0.16 17.82
N LEU A 73 7.31 -1.03 17.92
CA LEU A 73 7.46 -2.11 16.94
C LEU A 73 6.17 -2.20 16.14
N THR A 74 6.29 -2.15 14.83
CA THR A 74 5.15 -2.32 13.90
C THR A 74 5.49 -3.44 12.92
N VAL A 75 4.55 -4.35 12.72
CA VAL A 75 4.60 -5.35 11.64
C VAL A 75 3.38 -5.17 10.76
N ASP A 76 3.60 -4.74 9.52
CA ASP A 76 2.50 -4.54 8.57
C ASP A 76 2.75 -5.26 7.24
N ALA A 77 1.66 -5.48 6.50
CA ALA A 77 1.74 -6.03 5.17
C ALA A 77 0.90 -5.19 4.19
N ARG A 78 1.43 -5.00 2.97
CA ARG A 78 0.78 -4.16 1.94
C ARG A 78 0.90 -4.77 0.56
N PRO A 79 -0.16 -4.66 -0.27
CA PRO A 79 -0.07 -5.05 -1.68
C PRO A 79 0.71 -3.99 -2.46
N MET A 80 1.58 -4.45 -3.35
CA MET A 80 2.41 -3.61 -4.24
C MET A 80 2.34 -4.14 -5.68
N GLY A 81 1.24 -3.85 -6.37
CA GLY A 81 1.01 -4.37 -7.71
C GLY A 81 0.85 -5.90 -7.71
N CYS A 82 1.77 -6.61 -8.34
CA CYS A 82 1.80 -8.08 -8.37
C CYS A 82 2.61 -8.71 -7.23
N SER A 83 3.03 -7.91 -6.24
CA SER A 83 3.82 -8.34 -5.11
C SER A 83 3.15 -7.98 -3.80
N HIS A 84 3.44 -8.74 -2.75
CA HIS A 84 3.14 -8.36 -1.39
C HIS A 84 4.41 -7.92 -0.69
N ASN A 85 4.29 -6.98 0.23
CA ASN A 85 5.36 -6.53 1.08
C ASN A 85 4.99 -6.75 2.54
N LEU A 86 5.85 -7.44 3.30
CA LEU A 86 5.79 -7.47 4.76
C LEU A 86 6.90 -6.58 5.30
N CYS A 87 6.59 -5.71 6.24
CA CYS A 87 7.53 -4.79 6.88
C CYS A 87 7.58 -5.03 8.38
N VAL A 88 8.77 -5.21 8.92
CA VAL A 88 9.03 -5.18 10.37
C VAL A 88 9.84 -3.94 10.66
N SER A 89 9.34 -3.07 11.52
CA SER A 89 10.01 -1.80 11.80
C SER A 89 10.00 -1.45 13.28
N VAL A 90 11.10 -0.85 13.74
CA VAL A 90 11.22 -0.28 15.08
C VAL A 90 11.57 1.19 14.99
N THR A 91 10.84 2.02 15.73
CA THR A 91 11.05 3.46 15.79
C THR A 91 11.25 3.89 17.23
N GLY A 92 12.33 4.60 17.53
CA GLY A 92 12.63 5.10 18.87
C GLY A 92 13.45 6.37 18.85
N ILE A 93 13.81 6.93 20.02
CA ILE A 93 14.68 8.09 20.13
C ILE A 93 16.12 7.73 19.73
N LYS A 94 16.90 8.69 19.22
CA LYS A 94 18.33 8.49 18.90
C LYS A 94 19.15 8.28 20.18
N ASP A 95 20.25 7.53 20.10
CA ASP A 95 21.15 7.21 21.22
C ASP A 95 21.60 8.46 22.00
N GLN A 96 21.83 9.58 21.32
CA GLN A 96 22.24 10.85 21.95
C GLN A 96 21.21 11.43 22.93
N PHE A 97 19.97 10.95 22.91
CA PHE A 97 18.90 11.36 23.81
C PHE A 97 18.64 10.34 24.93
N ALA A 98 19.41 9.25 24.97
CA ALA A 98 19.36 8.28 26.07
C ALA A 98 19.86 8.92 27.36
N LEU A 99 19.15 8.69 28.47
CA LEU A 99 19.45 9.34 29.75
C LEU A 99 20.65 8.70 30.47
N GLU A 100 20.88 7.42 30.25
CA GLU A 100 21.92 6.62 30.91
C GLU A 100 23.05 6.21 29.94
N GLY A 101 23.03 6.76 28.70
CA GLY A 101 24.05 6.49 27.69
C GLY A 101 23.90 5.11 27.02
N GLU A 102 22.69 4.58 26.99
CA GLU A 102 22.40 3.29 26.35
C GLU A 102 22.56 3.38 24.82
N THR A 103 22.98 2.28 24.22
CA THR A 103 23.05 2.12 22.76
C THR A 103 21.68 1.64 22.23
N LEU A 104 20.73 2.58 22.14
CA LEU A 104 19.34 2.29 21.78
C LEU A 104 19.20 1.72 20.36
N THR A 105 19.98 2.22 19.41
CA THR A 105 19.98 1.73 18.02
C THR A 105 20.26 0.25 17.93
N ARG A 106 21.17 -0.27 18.77
CA ARG A 106 21.48 -1.71 18.85
C ARG A 106 20.28 -2.50 19.37
N GLU A 107 19.59 -2.01 20.39
CA GLU A 107 18.38 -2.64 20.93
C GLU A 107 17.25 -2.64 19.90
N TYR A 108 17.06 -1.53 19.15
CA TYR A 108 16.05 -1.45 18.09
C TYR A 108 16.36 -2.43 16.97
N ALA A 109 17.61 -2.54 16.54
CA ALA A 109 18.02 -3.54 15.55
C ALA A 109 17.77 -4.98 16.07
N SER A 110 18.12 -5.26 17.33
CA SER A 110 17.85 -6.57 17.94
C SER A 110 16.35 -6.91 17.96
N ILE A 111 15.48 -5.94 18.25
CA ILE A 111 14.03 -6.14 18.24
C ILE A 111 13.52 -6.35 16.83
N ALA A 112 13.91 -5.50 15.86
CA ALA A 112 13.46 -5.60 14.47
C ALA A 112 13.90 -6.93 13.83
N LEU A 113 15.17 -7.28 13.98
CA LEU A 113 15.71 -8.55 13.45
C LEU A 113 15.17 -9.75 14.23
N GLY A 114 15.02 -9.64 15.56
CA GLY A 114 14.41 -10.68 16.39
C GLY A 114 12.98 -11.00 15.95
N ALA A 115 12.14 -9.98 15.77
CA ALA A 115 10.78 -10.15 15.27
C ALA A 115 10.73 -10.70 13.83
N ALA A 116 11.68 -10.29 12.97
CA ALA A 116 11.72 -10.70 11.58
C ALA A 116 12.28 -12.13 11.38
N PHE A 117 13.32 -12.53 12.13
CA PHE A 117 14.09 -13.76 11.87
C PHE A 117 14.01 -14.80 13.00
N HIS A 118 13.61 -14.40 14.19
CA HIS A 118 13.51 -15.27 15.37
C HIS A 118 12.12 -15.17 16.04
N PRO A 119 11.03 -15.41 15.32
CA PRO A 119 9.70 -15.42 15.92
C PRO A 119 9.63 -16.49 17.02
N TYR A 120 8.69 -16.32 17.95
CA TYR A 120 8.51 -17.31 19.01
C TYR A 120 7.88 -18.58 18.46
N PHE A 121 8.62 -19.68 18.53
CA PHE A 121 8.21 -21.01 18.10
C PHE A 121 7.99 -21.95 19.30
N VAL A 122 7.00 -22.82 19.17
CA VAL A 122 6.72 -23.93 20.07
C VAL A 122 6.75 -25.23 19.27
N GLY A 123 7.62 -26.15 19.64
CA GLY A 123 7.73 -27.43 18.93
C GLY A 123 8.21 -27.32 17.49
N GLY A 124 8.85 -26.20 17.11
CA GLY A 124 9.39 -25.95 15.76
C GLY A 124 8.43 -25.24 14.79
N THR A 125 7.25 -24.86 15.25
CA THR A 125 6.27 -24.06 14.49
C THR A 125 5.91 -22.79 15.25
N PHE A 126 5.21 -21.84 14.61
CA PHE A 126 4.57 -20.74 15.34
C PHE A 126 3.72 -21.30 16.48
N ASP A 127 3.69 -20.59 17.61
CA ASP A 127 2.89 -20.97 18.79
C ASP A 127 1.42 -21.20 18.40
N PRO A 128 0.88 -22.42 18.57
CA PRO A 128 -0.48 -22.75 18.20
C PRO A 128 -1.55 -21.89 18.90
N GLU A 129 -1.28 -21.46 20.15
CA GLU A 129 -2.19 -20.57 20.88
C GLU A 129 -2.22 -19.18 20.24
N ALA A 130 -1.06 -18.60 19.93
CA ALA A 130 -0.96 -17.33 19.25
C ALA A 130 -1.62 -17.38 17.86
N VAL A 131 -1.32 -18.41 17.07
CA VAL A 131 -1.95 -18.64 15.75
C VAL A 131 -3.47 -18.76 15.89
N GLY A 132 -3.97 -19.48 16.90
CA GLY A 132 -5.40 -19.64 17.14
C GLY A 132 -6.11 -18.30 17.42
N ILE A 133 -5.50 -17.45 18.24
CA ILE A 133 -6.05 -16.12 18.56
C ILE A 133 -6.08 -15.24 17.30
N GLU A 134 -4.98 -15.15 16.58
CA GLU A 134 -4.88 -14.25 15.42
C GLU A 134 -5.74 -14.74 14.24
N LYS A 135 -5.94 -16.06 14.08
CA LYS A 135 -6.92 -16.61 13.15
C LYS A 135 -8.34 -16.11 13.43
N GLN A 136 -8.75 -16.05 14.69
CA GLN A 136 -10.07 -15.55 15.05
C GLN A 136 -10.19 -14.03 14.75
N MET A 137 -9.12 -13.27 14.98
CA MET A 137 -9.10 -11.85 14.64
C MET A 137 -9.15 -11.63 13.13
N LEU A 138 -8.35 -12.36 12.36
CA LEU A 138 -8.38 -12.30 10.89
C LEU A 138 -9.74 -12.72 10.31
N LYS A 139 -10.31 -13.83 10.81
CA LYS A 139 -11.64 -14.30 10.41
C LYS A 139 -12.69 -13.22 10.64
N LYS A 140 -12.71 -12.65 11.84
CA LYS A 140 -13.64 -11.58 12.18
C LYS A 140 -13.46 -10.35 11.26
N ALA A 141 -12.22 -9.94 11.00
CA ALA A 141 -11.95 -8.81 10.12
C ALA A 141 -12.48 -9.05 8.69
N LEU A 142 -12.32 -10.26 8.16
CA LEU A 142 -12.83 -10.65 6.85
C LEU A 142 -14.37 -10.78 6.82
N GLU A 143 -15.00 -11.29 7.90
CA GLU A 143 -16.45 -11.33 8.03
C GLU A 143 -17.05 -9.93 8.14
N ASP A 144 -16.37 -9.02 8.84
CA ASP A 144 -16.79 -7.64 9.05
C ASP A 144 -16.53 -6.73 7.85
N GLU A 145 -15.81 -7.17 6.82
CA GLU A 145 -15.52 -6.39 5.60
C GLU A 145 -16.79 -5.82 4.97
N ILE A 146 -17.86 -6.63 4.93
CA ILE A 146 -19.15 -6.20 4.36
C ILE A 146 -19.77 -5.01 5.10
N ASN A 147 -19.36 -4.72 6.34
CA ASN A 147 -19.87 -3.59 7.10
C ASN A 147 -19.36 -2.25 6.56
N ASP A 148 -18.15 -2.21 5.97
CA ASP A 148 -17.70 -1.09 5.13
C ASP A 148 -18.11 -1.32 3.67
N LYS A 149 -19.32 -0.89 3.31
CA LYS A 149 -19.87 -1.04 1.96
C LYS A 149 -19.02 -0.40 0.88
N ARG A 150 -18.25 0.64 1.21
CA ARG A 150 -17.35 1.32 0.26
C ARG A 150 -16.14 0.44 -0.04
N LEU A 151 -15.50 -0.09 0.99
CA LEU A 151 -14.34 -0.97 0.85
C LEU A 151 -14.76 -2.28 0.17
N TYR A 152 -15.87 -2.87 0.60
CA TYR A 152 -16.43 -4.07 -0.01
C TYR A 152 -16.69 -3.87 -1.52
N CYS A 153 -17.36 -2.79 -1.91
CA CYS A 153 -17.64 -2.47 -3.31
C CYS A 153 -16.33 -2.35 -4.13
N LEU A 154 -15.29 -1.71 -3.57
CA LEU A 154 -13.97 -1.61 -4.20
C LEU A 154 -13.31 -2.98 -4.36
N HIS A 155 -13.37 -3.84 -3.34
CA HIS A 155 -12.80 -5.19 -3.41
C HIS A 155 -13.49 -6.06 -4.45
N GLN A 156 -14.82 -6.00 -4.54
CA GLN A 156 -15.58 -6.72 -5.57
C GLN A 156 -15.26 -6.18 -6.99
N ALA A 157 -15.18 -4.86 -7.14
CA ALA A 157 -14.75 -4.26 -8.41
C ALA A 157 -13.33 -4.69 -8.80
N ASN A 158 -12.38 -4.70 -7.86
CA ASN A 158 -11.01 -5.17 -8.08
C ASN A 158 -10.98 -6.66 -8.51
N ARG A 159 -11.82 -7.50 -7.92
CA ARG A 159 -11.93 -8.90 -8.30
C ARG A 159 -12.37 -9.07 -9.76
N GLU A 160 -13.35 -8.28 -10.20
CA GLU A 160 -13.78 -8.28 -11.61
C GLU A 160 -12.71 -7.68 -12.56
N PHE A 161 -11.94 -6.70 -12.06
CA PHE A 161 -10.93 -6.00 -12.85
C PHE A 161 -9.67 -6.84 -13.05
N PHE A 162 -9.10 -7.39 -11.96
CA PHE A 162 -7.84 -8.11 -11.99
C PHE A 162 -8.00 -9.60 -12.30
N GLY A 163 -9.18 -10.20 -12.02
CA GLY A 163 -9.41 -11.64 -12.20
C GLY A 163 -8.35 -12.48 -11.49
N ASP A 164 -7.79 -13.46 -12.19
CA ASP A 164 -6.75 -14.37 -11.68
C ASP A 164 -5.32 -13.80 -11.79
N SER A 165 -5.16 -12.51 -12.14
CA SER A 165 -3.81 -11.93 -12.18
C SER A 165 -3.21 -11.82 -10.77
N PRO A 166 -1.87 -11.86 -10.62
CA PRO A 166 -1.24 -11.69 -9.30
C PRO A 166 -1.63 -10.38 -8.59
N ALA A 167 -1.98 -9.31 -9.34
CA ALA A 167 -2.46 -8.05 -8.76
C ALA A 167 -3.87 -8.16 -8.15
N GLY A 168 -4.62 -9.22 -8.45
CA GLY A 168 -5.92 -9.54 -7.86
C GLY A 168 -5.82 -10.39 -6.59
N VAL A 169 -4.64 -10.87 -6.23
CA VAL A 169 -4.44 -11.65 -5.00
C VAL A 169 -4.63 -10.74 -3.79
N ARG A 170 -5.56 -11.12 -2.93
CA ARG A 170 -5.91 -10.31 -1.76
C ARG A 170 -4.83 -10.36 -0.68
N GLN A 171 -4.40 -9.20 -0.24
CA GLN A 171 -3.45 -9.06 0.87
C GLN A 171 -4.06 -9.53 2.20
N GLU A 172 -5.37 -9.33 2.38
CA GLU A 172 -6.12 -9.71 3.57
C GLU A 172 -6.39 -11.22 3.65
N GLY A 173 -6.05 -11.98 2.58
CA GLY A 173 -6.33 -13.40 2.48
C GLY A 173 -7.81 -13.69 2.15
N TYR A 174 -8.24 -14.90 2.45
CA TYR A 174 -9.54 -15.44 2.05
C TYR A 174 -10.23 -16.14 3.21
N LEU A 175 -11.45 -15.73 3.50
CA LEU A 175 -12.22 -16.19 4.66
C LEU A 175 -12.34 -17.72 4.74
N GLU A 176 -12.60 -18.35 3.59
CA GLU A 176 -12.78 -19.80 3.46
C GLU A 176 -11.54 -20.61 3.81
N GLU A 177 -10.36 -19.99 3.82
CA GLU A 177 -9.08 -20.65 4.09
C GLU A 177 -8.62 -20.49 5.55
N VAL A 178 -9.10 -19.44 6.24
CA VAL A 178 -8.61 -19.09 7.58
C VAL A 178 -8.75 -20.26 8.54
N GLU A 179 -9.90 -20.94 8.53
CA GLU A 179 -10.19 -22.04 9.46
C GLU A 179 -9.22 -23.22 9.27
N GLY A 180 -8.90 -23.53 7.99
CA GLY A 180 -8.01 -24.66 7.64
C GLY A 180 -6.52 -24.38 7.83
N LEU A 181 -6.11 -23.13 8.04
CA LEU A 181 -4.69 -22.79 8.16
C LEU A 181 -4.09 -23.31 9.47
N THR A 182 -3.02 -24.09 9.36
CA THR A 182 -2.32 -24.67 10.52
C THR A 182 -1.04 -23.92 10.87
N PRO A 183 -0.50 -24.06 12.10
CA PRO A 183 0.80 -23.50 12.49
C PRO A 183 1.94 -23.96 11.58
N GLU A 184 1.91 -25.21 11.10
CA GLU A 184 2.93 -25.78 10.20
C GLU A 184 2.88 -25.11 8.83
N GLN A 185 1.69 -24.88 8.28
CA GLN A 185 1.50 -24.17 7.00
C GLN A 185 1.95 -22.73 7.10
N LEU A 186 1.60 -22.03 8.18
CA LEU A 186 2.05 -20.67 8.44
C LEU A 186 3.58 -20.61 8.55
N THR A 187 4.19 -21.56 9.26
CA THR A 187 5.64 -21.67 9.41
C THR A 187 6.33 -21.94 8.07
N ALA A 188 5.76 -22.81 7.24
CA ALA A 188 6.27 -23.07 5.89
C ALA A 188 6.22 -21.81 4.99
N ALA A 189 5.11 -21.07 5.03
CA ALA A 189 4.96 -19.80 4.28
C ALA A 189 5.97 -18.75 4.76
N TYR A 190 6.21 -18.65 6.06
CA TYR A 190 7.22 -17.76 6.65
C TYR A 190 8.63 -18.11 6.14
N TYR A 191 9.04 -19.37 6.18
CA TYR A 191 10.37 -19.77 5.68
C TYR A 191 10.48 -19.61 4.16
N GLU A 192 9.42 -19.86 3.40
CA GLU A 192 9.42 -19.58 1.95
C GLU A 192 9.62 -18.08 1.70
N MET A 193 8.93 -17.22 2.44
CA MET A 193 9.13 -15.77 2.36
C MET A 193 10.58 -15.39 2.66
N LEU A 194 11.16 -15.86 3.75
CA LEU A 194 12.56 -15.57 4.09
C LEU A 194 13.53 -16.01 2.99
N ARG A 195 13.27 -17.16 2.38
CA ARG A 195 14.11 -17.71 1.31
C ARG A 195 13.99 -16.94 0.00
N THR A 196 12.80 -16.46 -0.34
CA THR A 196 12.48 -15.98 -1.70
C THR A 196 12.27 -14.48 -1.82
N ALA A 197 12.02 -13.77 -0.72
CA ALA A 197 11.76 -12.34 -0.75
C ALA A 197 12.99 -11.51 -1.16
N ASN A 198 12.76 -10.41 -1.84
CA ASN A 198 13.75 -9.34 -1.94
C ASN A 198 13.68 -8.50 -0.67
N ILE A 199 14.81 -8.24 -0.06
CA ILE A 199 14.91 -7.55 1.22
C ILE A 199 15.46 -6.15 1.01
N GLU A 200 14.76 -5.16 1.55
CA GLU A 200 15.27 -3.80 1.69
C GLU A 200 15.40 -3.48 3.18
N LEU A 201 16.63 -3.29 3.64
CA LEU A 201 16.90 -2.74 4.96
C LEU A 201 16.87 -1.22 4.86
N LEU A 202 15.95 -0.56 5.54
CA LEU A 202 15.92 0.90 5.67
C LEU A 202 16.39 1.32 7.06
N VAL A 203 17.39 2.21 7.10
CA VAL A 203 17.95 2.75 8.34
C VAL A 203 17.92 4.28 8.28
N LEU A 204 17.03 4.87 9.05
CA LEU A 204 16.80 6.31 9.06
C LEU A 204 17.16 6.91 10.42
N GLY A 205 17.89 8.01 10.41
CA GLY A 205 18.24 8.75 11.63
C GLY A 205 19.41 8.16 12.42
N CYS A 206 20.17 7.23 11.84
CA CYS A 206 21.35 6.61 12.45
C CYS A 206 22.64 7.18 11.89
N THR A 207 23.74 7.08 12.65
CA THR A 207 25.09 7.40 12.16
C THR A 207 25.58 6.32 11.18
N ALA A 208 26.65 6.62 10.44
CA ALA A 208 27.25 5.63 9.53
C ALA A 208 27.74 4.37 10.27
N GLU A 209 28.29 4.52 11.48
CA GLU A 209 28.75 3.41 12.31
C GLU A 209 27.56 2.53 12.77
N GLN A 210 26.49 3.16 13.26
CA GLN A 210 25.26 2.48 13.66
C GLN A 210 24.63 1.74 12.47
N THR A 211 24.56 2.39 11.30
CA THR A 211 24.03 1.80 10.06
C THR A 211 24.86 0.59 9.65
N ALA A 212 26.19 0.66 9.72
CA ALA A 212 27.06 -0.47 9.44
C ALA A 212 26.81 -1.64 10.40
N ALA A 213 26.66 -1.36 11.69
CA ALA A 213 26.38 -2.39 12.69
C ALA A 213 25.01 -3.08 12.45
N VAL A 214 23.96 -2.33 12.07
CA VAL A 214 22.65 -2.89 11.72
C VAL A 214 22.74 -3.75 10.46
N LYS A 215 23.45 -3.28 9.44
CA LYS A 215 23.71 -4.06 8.21
C LYS A 215 24.40 -5.37 8.51
N ASP A 216 25.49 -5.34 9.31
CA ASP A 216 26.27 -6.54 9.64
C ASP A 216 25.43 -7.53 10.48
N ALA A 217 24.56 -7.05 11.36
CA ALA A 217 23.61 -7.88 12.07
C ALA A 217 22.62 -8.57 11.11
N LEU A 218 22.03 -7.84 10.15
CA LEU A 218 21.17 -8.46 9.13
C LEU A 218 21.92 -9.50 8.31
N LEU A 219 23.15 -9.23 7.88
CA LEU A 219 23.94 -10.19 7.09
C LEU A 219 24.23 -11.45 7.89
N ALA A 220 24.43 -11.37 9.21
CA ALA A 220 24.60 -12.55 10.08
C ALA A 220 23.33 -13.41 10.11
N GLU A 221 22.13 -12.80 10.19
CA GLU A 221 20.87 -13.54 10.11
C GLU A 221 20.70 -14.24 8.75
N LEU A 222 21.01 -13.54 7.67
CA LEU A 222 20.86 -14.09 6.32
C LEU A 222 21.85 -15.21 6.00
N ALA A 223 23.02 -15.27 6.66
CA ALA A 223 24.02 -16.29 6.44
C ALA A 223 23.53 -17.72 6.80
N ALA A 224 22.52 -17.83 7.66
CA ALA A 224 21.90 -19.09 8.07
C ALA A 224 20.79 -19.57 7.10
N ILE A 225 20.42 -18.76 6.09
CA ILE A 225 19.28 -19.03 5.22
C ILE A 225 19.80 -19.29 3.79
N ASP A 226 19.43 -20.42 3.22
CA ASP A 226 19.68 -20.73 1.79
C ASP A 226 18.72 -19.91 0.92
N ARG A 227 19.13 -18.67 0.60
CA ARG A 227 18.30 -17.70 -0.10
C ARG A 227 18.32 -17.90 -1.61
N ALA A 228 17.13 -17.82 -2.20
CA ALA A 228 16.89 -17.85 -3.63
C ALA A 228 15.85 -16.76 -4.01
N PRO A 229 16.24 -15.47 -3.99
CA PRO A 229 15.31 -14.37 -4.23
C PRO A 229 14.62 -14.50 -5.58
N LEU A 230 13.31 -14.37 -5.59
CA LEU A 230 12.50 -14.38 -6.82
C LEU A 230 12.44 -12.98 -7.44
N PRO A 231 12.44 -12.86 -8.77
CA PRO A 231 12.20 -11.58 -9.41
C PRO A 231 10.80 -11.09 -9.06
N LEU A 232 10.69 -9.81 -8.73
CA LEU A 232 9.38 -9.16 -8.58
C LEU A 232 8.83 -8.87 -9.97
N ALA A 233 7.52 -9.01 -10.11
CA ALA A 233 6.86 -8.57 -11.33
C ALA A 233 6.98 -7.03 -11.41
N GLU A 234 7.48 -6.56 -12.54
CA GLU A 234 7.54 -5.15 -12.86
C GLU A 234 6.12 -4.55 -12.98
N ASN A 235 6.06 -3.24 -13.17
CA ASN A 235 4.79 -2.56 -13.43
C ASN A 235 4.00 -3.25 -14.53
N ILE A 236 2.76 -3.57 -14.22
CA ILE A 236 1.83 -4.19 -15.16
C ILE A 236 0.73 -3.21 -15.57
N ALA A 237 -0.02 -3.56 -16.60
CA ALA A 237 -1.31 -2.94 -16.88
C ALA A 237 -2.31 -4.01 -17.29
N MET A 238 -3.55 -3.83 -16.84
CA MET A 238 -4.65 -4.66 -17.34
C MET A 238 -4.97 -4.26 -18.78
N PRO A 239 -5.21 -5.23 -19.68
CA PRO A 239 -5.53 -4.94 -21.07
C PRO A 239 -6.85 -4.17 -21.18
N ARG A 240 -6.96 -3.35 -22.24
CA ARG A 240 -8.24 -2.74 -22.59
C ARG A 240 -9.23 -3.82 -23.02
N ARG A 241 -10.46 -3.72 -22.52
CA ARG A 241 -11.57 -4.62 -22.84
C ARG A 241 -12.88 -3.86 -22.82
N GLU A 242 -13.94 -4.47 -23.37
CA GLU A 242 -15.29 -3.95 -23.19
C GLU A 242 -15.62 -3.86 -21.69
N PRO A 243 -16.26 -2.78 -21.25
CA PRO A 243 -16.59 -2.59 -19.84
C PRO A 243 -17.52 -3.68 -19.31
N VAL A 244 -17.16 -4.24 -18.17
CA VAL A 244 -18.02 -5.18 -17.43
C VAL A 244 -18.86 -4.36 -16.45
N HIS A 245 -20.18 -4.46 -16.57
CA HIS A 245 -21.13 -3.88 -15.63
C HIS A 245 -21.66 -4.96 -14.71
N LYS A 246 -21.45 -4.78 -13.41
CA LYS A 246 -21.93 -5.71 -12.36
C LYS A 246 -22.79 -4.94 -11.37
N THR A 247 -23.87 -5.57 -10.97
CA THR A 247 -24.75 -5.07 -9.90
C THR A 247 -24.94 -6.16 -8.88
N GLU A 248 -24.73 -5.82 -7.63
CA GLU A 248 -25.00 -6.67 -6.47
C GLU A 248 -26.03 -5.98 -5.59
N THR A 249 -26.98 -6.74 -5.06
CA THR A 249 -28.03 -6.22 -4.19
C THR A 249 -27.72 -6.54 -2.73
N TYR A 250 -27.87 -5.53 -1.89
CA TYR A 250 -27.69 -5.64 -0.46
C TYR A 250 -28.62 -4.66 0.28
N ASP A 251 -29.06 -5.02 1.48
CA ASP A 251 -29.84 -4.10 2.29
C ASP A 251 -28.96 -2.95 2.78
N MET A 252 -29.17 -1.77 2.22
CA MET A 252 -28.36 -0.58 2.47
C MET A 252 -29.11 0.70 2.17
N VAL A 253 -28.75 1.76 2.89
CA VAL A 253 -29.39 3.07 2.75
C VAL A 253 -28.92 3.81 1.49
N GLN A 254 -27.67 3.62 1.10
CA GLN A 254 -27.01 4.37 0.03
C GLN A 254 -26.20 3.46 -0.88
N ALA A 255 -26.44 3.52 -2.18
CA ALA A 255 -25.68 2.76 -3.16
C ALA A 255 -24.19 3.16 -3.21
N LYS A 256 -23.32 2.21 -3.56
CA LYS A 256 -21.91 2.43 -3.83
C LYS A 256 -21.61 2.07 -5.28
N LEU A 257 -20.99 3.00 -5.97
CA LEU A 257 -20.54 2.84 -7.35
C LEU A 257 -19.01 2.89 -7.37
N CYS A 258 -18.39 1.83 -7.86
CA CYS A 258 -16.95 1.77 -8.10
C CYS A 258 -16.68 1.53 -9.58
N MET A 259 -15.93 2.44 -10.21
CA MET A 259 -15.57 2.36 -11.63
C MET A 259 -14.06 2.21 -11.74
N LEU A 260 -13.59 1.17 -12.43
CA LEU A 260 -12.18 0.89 -12.64
C LEU A 260 -11.77 1.08 -14.09
N PHE A 261 -10.69 1.84 -14.26
CA PHE A 261 -10.12 2.20 -15.55
C PHE A 261 -8.70 1.65 -15.67
N THR A 262 -8.29 1.32 -16.89
CA THR A 262 -6.91 0.94 -17.21
C THR A 262 -6.27 1.96 -18.14
N LEU A 263 -4.95 2.17 -18.00
CA LEU A 263 -4.13 2.83 -19.01
C LEU A 263 -3.93 1.94 -20.25
N GLY A 264 -4.08 0.60 -20.11
CA GLY A 264 -3.82 -0.38 -21.15
C GLY A 264 -2.35 -0.59 -21.48
N GLU A 265 -1.46 0.06 -20.77
CA GLU A 265 0.00 -0.06 -20.86
C GLU A 265 0.63 0.19 -19.47
N PRO A 266 1.78 -0.43 -19.16
CA PRO A 266 2.50 -0.15 -17.93
C PRO A 266 2.87 1.33 -17.83
N MET A 267 2.66 1.91 -16.63
CA MET A 267 3.01 3.31 -16.40
C MET A 267 4.53 3.47 -16.35
N ARG A 268 5.05 4.47 -17.05
CA ARG A 268 6.47 4.83 -17.00
C ARG A 268 6.71 5.89 -15.92
N THR A 269 7.88 5.86 -15.28
CA THR A 269 8.24 6.79 -14.19
C THR A 269 8.15 8.26 -14.64
N GLU A 270 8.52 8.57 -15.90
CA GLU A 270 8.47 9.92 -16.45
C GLU A 270 7.04 10.48 -16.54
N GLN A 271 6.03 9.61 -16.60
CA GLN A 271 4.62 9.98 -16.66
C GLN A 271 4.01 10.29 -15.30
N LEU A 272 4.71 9.93 -14.20
CA LEU A 272 4.14 9.97 -12.85
C LEU A 272 3.68 11.36 -12.42
N ALA A 273 4.44 12.40 -12.77
CA ALA A 273 4.08 13.78 -12.47
C ALA A 273 2.78 14.20 -13.19
N ALA A 274 2.66 13.85 -14.48
CA ALA A 274 1.45 14.11 -15.26
C ALA A 274 0.25 13.30 -14.75
N VAL A 275 0.46 12.04 -14.37
CA VAL A 275 -0.58 11.18 -13.76
C VAL A 275 -1.07 11.79 -12.45
N ARG A 276 -0.18 12.21 -11.55
CA ARG A 276 -0.57 12.84 -10.28
C ARG A 276 -1.46 14.07 -10.50
N LEU A 277 -1.08 14.94 -11.44
CA LEU A 277 -1.86 16.14 -11.74
C LEU A 277 -3.18 15.81 -12.46
N ALA A 278 -3.18 14.84 -13.38
CA ALA A 278 -4.39 14.35 -14.03
C ALA A 278 -5.40 13.81 -13.02
N MET A 279 -4.93 13.03 -12.04
CA MET A 279 -5.79 12.51 -10.97
C MET A 279 -6.31 13.61 -10.05
N ALA A 280 -5.48 14.60 -9.69
CA ALA A 280 -5.90 15.72 -8.85
C ALA A 280 -6.99 16.55 -9.54
N LEU A 281 -6.86 16.81 -10.83
CA LEU A 281 -7.86 17.52 -11.65
C LEU A 281 -9.16 16.73 -11.78
N TYR A 282 -9.06 15.42 -11.99
CA TYR A 282 -10.24 14.59 -12.23
C TYR A 282 -11.05 14.34 -10.95
N GLY A 283 -10.46 13.74 -9.91
CA GLY A 283 -11.20 13.35 -8.71
C GLY A 283 -10.36 13.21 -7.44
N GLY A 284 -9.08 13.58 -7.48
CA GLY A 284 -8.15 13.39 -6.36
C GLY A 284 -8.04 14.57 -5.39
N SER A 285 -8.82 15.63 -5.57
CA SER A 285 -8.80 16.81 -4.72
C SER A 285 -10.20 17.38 -4.48
N VAL A 286 -10.34 18.26 -3.50
CA VAL A 286 -11.59 19.01 -3.23
C VAL A 286 -11.88 20.08 -4.29
N THR A 287 -10.91 20.39 -5.15
CA THR A 287 -11.06 21.29 -6.31
C THR A 287 -11.18 20.53 -7.62
N SER A 288 -11.27 19.19 -7.57
CA SER A 288 -11.40 18.34 -8.76
C SER A 288 -12.77 18.44 -9.41
N ARG A 289 -12.85 18.08 -10.69
CA ARG A 289 -14.11 18.09 -11.43
C ARG A 289 -15.16 17.15 -10.89
N LEU A 290 -14.78 15.96 -10.44
CA LEU A 290 -15.74 15.04 -9.82
C LEU A 290 -16.32 15.64 -8.53
N PHE A 291 -15.50 16.32 -7.73
CA PHE A 291 -15.98 16.96 -6.51
C PHE A 291 -16.89 18.16 -6.85
N LEU A 292 -16.41 19.12 -7.65
CA LEU A 292 -17.11 20.36 -7.91
C LEU A 292 -18.36 20.17 -8.79
N ASN A 293 -18.29 19.30 -9.81
CA ASN A 293 -19.37 19.16 -10.78
C ASN A 293 -20.36 18.05 -10.38
N VAL A 294 -19.88 16.83 -10.12
CA VAL A 294 -20.77 15.67 -9.87
C VAL A 294 -21.36 15.75 -8.48
N ARG A 295 -20.57 16.15 -7.47
CA ARG A 295 -21.03 16.24 -6.08
C ARG A 295 -21.69 17.57 -5.78
N GLU A 296 -21.00 18.72 -5.96
CA GLU A 296 -21.46 20.01 -5.48
C GLU A 296 -22.49 20.66 -6.42
N ARG A 297 -22.25 20.66 -7.72
CA ARG A 297 -23.15 21.29 -8.70
C ARG A 297 -24.39 20.44 -9.01
N ASP A 298 -24.15 19.15 -9.35
CA ASP A 298 -25.19 18.26 -9.86
C ASP A 298 -25.89 17.47 -8.75
N HIS A 299 -25.34 17.49 -7.53
CA HIS A 299 -25.84 16.81 -6.32
C HIS A 299 -26.12 15.31 -6.51
N LEU A 300 -25.34 14.63 -7.36
CA LEU A 300 -25.57 13.22 -7.73
C LEU A 300 -24.96 12.24 -6.71
N CYS A 301 -24.10 12.71 -5.83
CA CYS A 301 -23.39 11.85 -4.89
C CYS A 301 -23.01 12.57 -3.59
N TYR A 302 -22.81 11.80 -2.53
CA TYR A 302 -22.30 12.30 -1.25
C TYR A 302 -20.79 12.44 -1.23
N TYR A 303 -20.12 11.57 -1.95
CA TYR A 303 -18.71 11.64 -2.26
C TYR A 303 -18.46 11.09 -3.67
N CYS A 304 -17.49 11.65 -4.34
CA CYS A 304 -16.97 11.14 -5.61
C CYS A 304 -15.47 11.46 -5.65
N SER A 305 -14.64 10.44 -5.73
CA SER A 305 -13.19 10.61 -5.71
C SER A 305 -12.50 9.59 -6.59
N SER A 306 -11.36 9.97 -7.17
CA SER A 306 -10.49 9.06 -7.92
C SER A 306 -9.19 8.80 -7.19
N SER A 307 -8.66 7.59 -7.36
CA SER A 307 -7.32 7.18 -6.91
C SER A 307 -6.61 6.40 -8.02
N PHE A 308 -5.29 6.48 -8.07
CA PHE A 308 -4.49 5.83 -9.09
C PHE A 308 -3.46 4.88 -8.48
N GLN A 309 -3.38 3.68 -9.03
CA GLN A 309 -2.43 2.64 -8.66
C GLN A 309 -1.32 2.56 -9.71
N SER A 310 -0.15 3.12 -9.38
CA SER A 310 0.95 3.24 -10.32
C SER A 310 1.55 1.91 -10.76
N PHE A 311 1.53 0.89 -9.89
CA PHE A 311 2.06 -0.44 -10.19
C PHE A 311 1.20 -1.24 -11.18
N THR A 312 -0.07 -0.91 -11.30
CA THR A 312 -1.02 -1.61 -12.17
C THR A 312 -1.57 -0.74 -13.29
N GLY A 313 -1.13 0.53 -13.37
CA GLY A 313 -1.64 1.47 -14.37
C GLY A 313 -3.17 1.61 -14.34
N SER A 314 -3.77 1.51 -13.16
CA SER A 314 -5.22 1.51 -12.99
C SER A 314 -5.71 2.69 -12.15
N MET A 315 -6.91 3.16 -12.46
CA MET A 315 -7.60 4.20 -11.71
C MET A 315 -8.93 3.66 -11.19
N ALA A 316 -9.22 3.92 -9.92
CA ALA A 316 -10.52 3.68 -9.31
C ALA A 316 -11.25 5.01 -9.10
N VAL A 317 -12.52 5.08 -9.48
CA VAL A 317 -13.46 6.13 -9.06
C VAL A 317 -14.45 5.51 -8.12
N ASN A 318 -14.54 6.06 -6.90
CA ASN A 318 -15.49 5.60 -5.87
C ASN A 318 -16.51 6.68 -5.59
N SER A 319 -17.80 6.31 -5.58
CA SER A 319 -18.89 7.24 -5.35
C SER A 319 -19.98 6.61 -4.46
N GLY A 320 -20.53 7.44 -3.55
CA GLY A 320 -21.73 7.09 -2.78
C GLY A 320 -22.91 7.86 -3.34
N VAL A 321 -23.92 7.15 -3.86
CA VAL A 321 -25.02 7.73 -4.65
C VAL A 321 -26.38 7.30 -4.12
N GLU A 322 -27.42 8.06 -4.41
CA GLU A 322 -28.79 7.57 -4.24
C GLU A 322 -29.06 6.42 -5.23
N HIS A 323 -29.85 5.44 -4.82
CA HIS A 323 -30.13 4.27 -5.65
C HIS A 323 -30.68 4.62 -7.03
N ALA A 324 -31.57 5.61 -7.10
CA ALA A 324 -32.18 6.07 -8.35
C ALA A 324 -31.22 6.86 -9.25
N ASP A 325 -30.16 7.45 -8.68
CA ASP A 325 -29.24 8.32 -9.40
C ASP A 325 -27.98 7.60 -9.88
N ALA A 326 -27.77 6.31 -9.56
CA ALA A 326 -26.55 5.59 -9.89
C ALA A 326 -26.15 5.69 -11.37
N ALA A 327 -27.09 5.46 -12.29
CA ALA A 327 -26.83 5.54 -13.72
C ALA A 327 -26.58 6.99 -14.20
N ARG A 328 -27.16 7.99 -13.53
CA ARG A 328 -26.88 9.42 -13.84
C ARG A 328 -25.48 9.81 -13.37
N ALA A 329 -25.09 9.35 -12.17
CA ALA A 329 -23.76 9.58 -11.61
C ALA A 329 -22.68 8.94 -12.48
N GLU A 330 -22.86 7.68 -12.93
CA GLU A 330 -21.94 7.01 -13.84
C GLU A 330 -21.72 7.81 -15.13
N ARG A 331 -22.81 8.26 -15.77
CA ARG A 331 -22.72 9.11 -16.98
C ARG A 331 -22.03 10.43 -16.72
N ALA A 332 -22.31 11.08 -15.58
CA ALA A 332 -21.67 12.34 -15.21
C ALA A 332 -20.17 12.17 -14.96
N ILE A 333 -19.75 11.09 -14.29
CA ILE A 333 -18.34 10.74 -14.06
C ILE A 333 -17.61 10.56 -15.40
N LEU A 334 -18.18 9.78 -16.32
CA LEU A 334 -17.60 9.57 -17.66
C LEU A 334 -17.56 10.87 -18.49
N LYS A 335 -18.59 11.71 -18.36
CA LYS A 335 -18.63 13.01 -19.04
C LYS A 335 -17.51 13.93 -18.56
N GLU A 336 -17.28 14.04 -17.26
CA GLU A 336 -16.18 14.87 -16.74
C GLU A 336 -14.80 14.37 -17.20
N LEU A 337 -14.61 13.06 -17.40
CA LEU A 337 -13.39 12.52 -18.01
C LEU A 337 -13.25 12.97 -19.46
N ALA A 338 -14.31 12.86 -20.25
CA ALA A 338 -14.32 13.30 -21.64
C ALA A 338 -14.11 14.82 -21.77
N ASP A 339 -14.75 15.60 -20.91
CA ASP A 339 -14.59 17.06 -20.88
C ASP A 339 -13.15 17.49 -20.53
N LEU A 340 -12.44 16.74 -19.67
CA LEU A 340 -11.02 16.97 -19.40
C LEU A 340 -10.12 16.59 -20.58
N CYS A 341 -10.49 15.56 -21.32
CA CYS A 341 -9.74 15.14 -22.51
C CYS A 341 -9.82 16.14 -23.66
N ASP A 342 -11.02 16.68 -23.93
CA ASP A 342 -11.31 17.39 -25.17
C ASP A 342 -11.78 18.84 -24.97
N GLY A 343 -12.23 19.18 -23.77
CA GLY A 343 -12.70 20.51 -23.41
C GLY A 343 -11.60 21.42 -22.82
N PRO A 344 -11.97 22.64 -22.41
CA PRO A 344 -11.04 23.56 -21.79
C PRO A 344 -10.68 23.13 -20.36
N ILE A 345 -9.40 23.23 -20.02
CA ILE A 345 -8.89 23.22 -18.65
C ILE A 345 -8.47 24.67 -18.35
N THR A 346 -9.11 25.33 -17.38
CA THR A 346 -8.78 26.71 -17.02
C THR A 346 -7.41 26.78 -16.34
N ASP A 347 -6.79 27.97 -16.35
CA ASP A 347 -5.49 28.14 -15.66
C ASP A 347 -5.66 28.03 -14.14
N ASP A 348 -6.74 28.60 -13.60
CA ASP A 348 -7.03 28.55 -12.15
C ASP A 348 -7.23 27.12 -11.66
N GLU A 349 -8.06 26.33 -12.34
CA GLU A 349 -8.31 24.92 -12.02
C GLU A 349 -7.00 24.10 -12.03
N PHE A 350 -6.17 24.33 -13.04
CA PHE A 350 -4.90 23.63 -13.23
C PHE A 350 -3.87 23.98 -12.15
N GLU A 351 -3.72 25.28 -11.85
CA GLU A 351 -2.76 25.78 -10.88
C GLU A 351 -3.20 25.50 -9.44
N ASP A 352 -4.51 25.48 -9.14
CA ASP A 352 -5.01 25.11 -7.80
C ASP A 352 -4.73 23.65 -7.49
N CYS A 353 -4.96 22.72 -8.42
CA CYS A 353 -4.62 21.32 -8.28
C CYS A 353 -3.11 21.11 -8.16
N ARG A 354 -2.30 21.79 -8.97
CA ARG A 354 -0.84 21.75 -8.90
C ARG A 354 -0.33 22.20 -7.53
N ARG A 355 -0.82 23.34 -7.03
CA ARG A 355 -0.45 23.91 -5.74
C ARG A 355 -0.80 22.98 -4.58
N GLY A 356 -1.98 22.37 -4.63
CA GLY A 356 -2.40 21.38 -3.63
C GLY A 356 -1.47 20.16 -3.58
N LEU A 357 -1.09 19.62 -4.75
CA LEU A 357 -0.14 18.51 -4.84
C LEU A 357 1.26 18.89 -4.34
N LEU A 358 1.78 20.05 -4.74
CA LEU A 358 3.09 20.54 -4.30
C LEU A 358 3.14 20.70 -2.76
N SER A 359 2.06 21.23 -2.17
CA SER A 359 1.91 21.34 -0.72
C SER A 359 1.90 19.97 -0.05
N GLY A 360 1.13 19.00 -0.56
CA GLY A 360 1.10 17.63 -0.04
C GLY A 360 2.45 16.93 -0.11
N MET A 361 3.20 17.16 -1.21
CA MET A 361 4.54 16.58 -1.38
C MET A 361 5.59 17.17 -0.43
N GLN A 362 5.40 18.38 0.11
CA GLN A 362 6.28 18.94 1.13
C GLN A 362 6.19 18.15 2.44
N GLY A 363 5.00 17.70 2.81
CA GLY A 363 4.77 16.92 4.03
C GLY A 363 5.39 15.51 4.03
N VAL A 364 5.81 14.99 2.87
CA VAL A 364 6.46 13.65 2.79
C VAL A 364 7.70 13.58 3.66
N GLU A 365 8.48 14.64 3.69
CA GLU A 365 9.73 14.69 4.45
C GLU A 365 9.54 15.07 5.94
N ASP A 366 8.30 15.26 6.42
CA ASP A 366 8.01 15.67 7.80
C ASP A 366 8.03 14.51 8.80
N THR A 367 8.01 13.27 8.33
CA THR A 367 8.07 12.07 9.16
C THR A 367 9.03 11.03 8.61
N LEU A 368 9.64 10.22 9.49
CA LEU A 368 10.48 9.09 9.07
C LEU A 368 9.69 8.07 8.23
N GLY A 369 8.43 7.79 8.60
CA GLY A 369 7.57 6.90 7.84
C GLY A 369 7.19 7.45 6.45
N GLY A 370 7.05 8.77 6.31
CA GLY A 370 6.83 9.44 5.03
C GLY A 370 8.04 9.27 4.09
N ILE A 371 9.24 9.52 4.62
CA ILE A 371 10.50 9.31 3.89
C ILE A 371 10.63 7.85 3.47
N GLU A 372 10.47 6.91 4.42
CA GLU A 372 10.54 5.47 4.15
C GLU A 372 9.57 5.07 3.03
N THR A 373 8.30 5.41 3.17
CA THR A 373 7.26 5.05 2.20
C THR A 373 7.57 5.62 0.81
N TRP A 374 8.01 6.87 0.72
CA TRP A 374 8.38 7.49 -0.55
C TRP A 374 9.48 6.71 -1.25
N TYR A 375 10.61 6.55 -0.57
CA TYR A 375 11.78 5.92 -1.18
C TYR A 375 11.58 4.44 -1.45
N TYR A 376 10.87 3.73 -0.58
CA TYR A 376 10.57 2.31 -0.80
C TYR A 376 9.65 2.07 -2.00
N ILE A 377 8.64 2.93 -2.19
CA ILE A 377 7.79 2.86 -3.38
C ILE A 377 8.60 3.13 -4.66
N GLU A 378 9.52 4.09 -4.64
CA GLU A 378 10.40 4.36 -5.78
C GLU A 378 11.33 3.17 -6.09
N VAL A 379 11.88 2.52 -5.05
CA VAL A 379 12.69 1.30 -5.19
C VAL A 379 11.89 0.19 -5.88
N LEU A 380 10.64 -0.04 -5.47
CA LEU A 380 9.79 -1.10 -6.02
C LEU A 380 9.31 -0.83 -7.43
N ARG A 381 9.23 0.43 -7.87
CA ARG A 381 8.84 0.75 -9.25
C ARG A 381 9.80 0.22 -10.31
N GLY A 382 10.95 -0.24 -9.90
CA GLY A 382 11.96 -0.72 -10.81
C GLY A 382 12.58 0.43 -11.62
N GLY A 383 13.87 0.53 -11.61
CA GLY A 383 14.64 1.56 -12.30
C GLY A 383 16.11 1.35 -12.01
N ASP A 384 16.94 2.23 -12.48
CA ASP A 384 18.33 2.29 -12.08
C ASP A 384 18.37 2.46 -10.54
N PRO A 385 18.92 1.51 -9.77
CA PRO A 385 19.02 1.61 -8.32
C PRO A 385 19.70 2.90 -7.82
N ALA A 386 20.48 3.55 -8.70
CA ALA A 386 21.12 4.84 -8.44
C ALA A 386 20.20 6.05 -8.67
N LYS A 387 18.97 5.85 -9.17
CA LYS A 387 18.07 6.94 -9.59
C LYS A 387 16.70 6.85 -8.92
N VAL A 388 16.68 6.75 -7.61
CA VAL A 388 15.45 6.92 -6.85
C VAL A 388 15.05 8.40 -6.86
N GLN A 389 13.89 8.73 -7.40
CA GLN A 389 13.41 10.11 -7.47
C GLN A 389 13.19 10.69 -6.07
N THR A 390 13.90 11.76 -5.76
CA THR A 390 13.70 12.49 -4.51
C THR A 390 12.37 13.26 -4.51
N PRO A 391 11.79 13.58 -3.33
CA PRO A 391 10.63 14.47 -3.27
C PRO A 391 10.84 15.83 -3.96
N ALA A 392 12.08 16.37 -3.91
CA ALA A 392 12.44 17.63 -4.57
C ALA A 392 12.40 17.50 -6.10
N GLU A 393 12.98 16.45 -6.66
CA GLU A 393 12.93 16.16 -8.10
C GLU A 393 11.49 15.91 -8.57
N ALA A 394 10.70 15.20 -7.78
CA ALA A 394 9.29 14.97 -8.09
C ALA A 394 8.47 16.28 -8.09
N ARG A 395 8.75 17.21 -7.16
CA ARG A 395 8.15 18.55 -7.16
C ARG A 395 8.55 19.35 -8.41
N ALA A 396 9.83 19.30 -8.79
CA ALA A 396 10.32 19.97 -10.00
C ALA A 396 9.66 19.39 -11.26
N ALA A 397 9.55 18.06 -11.36
CA ALA A 397 8.85 17.41 -12.45
C ALA A 397 7.37 17.83 -12.53
N LEU A 398 6.69 17.92 -11.36
CA LEU A 398 5.28 18.35 -11.29
C LEU A 398 5.09 19.81 -11.74
N GLN A 399 6.05 20.69 -11.44
CA GLN A 399 6.02 22.09 -11.90
C GLN A 399 6.13 22.21 -13.43
N ALA A 400 6.83 21.29 -14.08
CA ALA A 400 7.03 21.27 -15.52
C ALA A 400 5.85 20.67 -16.32
N VAL A 401 4.89 20.01 -15.66
CA VAL A 401 3.74 19.37 -16.33
C VAL A 401 2.87 20.42 -17.03
N THR A 402 2.48 20.14 -18.25
CA THR A 402 1.56 20.95 -19.06
C THR A 402 0.14 20.38 -19.08
N LYS A 403 -0.84 21.17 -19.52
CA LYS A 403 -2.20 20.68 -19.73
C LYS A 403 -2.27 19.58 -20.79
N ASP A 404 -1.39 19.61 -21.79
CA ASP A 404 -1.33 18.61 -22.84
C ASP A 404 -0.77 17.27 -22.31
N ASP A 405 0.19 17.31 -21.38
CA ASP A 405 0.68 16.11 -20.70
C ASP A 405 -0.45 15.44 -19.88
N VAL A 406 -1.25 16.24 -19.18
CA VAL A 406 -2.43 15.76 -18.45
C VAL A 406 -3.44 15.12 -19.40
N ARG A 407 -3.78 15.77 -20.51
CA ARG A 407 -4.70 15.22 -21.52
C ARG A 407 -4.18 13.92 -22.13
N ALA A 408 -2.87 13.85 -22.39
CA ALA A 408 -2.25 12.63 -22.91
C ALA A 408 -2.41 11.43 -21.99
N ILE A 409 -2.40 11.65 -20.67
CA ILE A 409 -2.68 10.60 -19.68
C ILE A 409 -4.17 10.25 -19.66
N LEU A 410 -5.06 11.25 -19.54
CA LEU A 410 -6.49 11.03 -19.41
C LEU A 410 -7.09 10.29 -20.63
N ARG A 411 -6.62 10.60 -21.84
CA ARG A 411 -7.05 9.93 -23.08
C ARG A 411 -6.67 8.45 -23.16
N LYS A 412 -5.69 8.01 -22.37
CA LYS A 412 -5.33 6.59 -22.29
C LYS A 412 -6.26 5.79 -21.41
N LEU A 413 -6.94 6.45 -20.47
CA LEU A 413 -7.84 5.78 -19.52
C LEU A 413 -9.07 5.22 -20.24
N THR A 414 -9.30 3.93 -20.04
CA THR A 414 -10.45 3.22 -20.59
C THR A 414 -11.19 2.53 -19.44
N LEU A 415 -12.50 2.74 -19.34
CA LEU A 415 -13.34 2.04 -18.38
C LEU A 415 -13.28 0.53 -18.66
N SER A 416 -13.08 -0.26 -17.62
CA SER A 416 -13.02 -1.73 -17.69
C SER A 416 -14.06 -2.40 -16.82
N VAL A 417 -14.42 -1.79 -15.68
CA VAL A 417 -15.43 -2.32 -14.75
C VAL A 417 -16.25 -1.17 -14.20
N SER A 418 -17.57 -1.34 -14.18
CA SER A 418 -18.50 -0.53 -13.39
C SER A 418 -19.24 -1.48 -12.44
N TYR A 419 -18.96 -1.35 -11.14
CA TYR A 419 -19.53 -2.18 -10.09
C TYR A 419 -20.47 -1.35 -9.22
N LEU A 420 -21.74 -1.76 -9.17
CA LEU A 420 -22.77 -1.11 -8.39
C LEU A 420 -23.26 -2.03 -7.27
N LEU A 421 -23.05 -1.61 -6.03
CA LEU A 421 -23.69 -2.20 -4.86
C LEU A 421 -24.92 -1.35 -4.50
N THR A 422 -26.11 -1.93 -4.55
CA THR A 422 -27.38 -1.20 -4.39
C THR A 422 -28.41 -2.04 -3.65
N LYS A 423 -29.51 -1.46 -3.23
CA LYS A 423 -30.67 -2.24 -2.73
C LYS A 423 -31.48 -2.77 -3.91
N GLU A 424 -32.27 -3.81 -3.64
CA GLU A 424 -33.29 -4.25 -4.56
C GLU A 424 -34.27 -3.09 -4.84
N VAL A 425 -34.33 -2.65 -6.09
CA VAL A 425 -35.35 -1.67 -6.50
C VAL A 425 -36.58 -2.50 -6.85
N ALA A 426 -37.62 -2.44 -6.01
CA ALA A 426 -38.91 -3.00 -6.38
C ALA A 426 -39.28 -2.43 -7.76
N ALA A 427 -39.50 -3.32 -8.71
CA ALA A 427 -40.01 -2.91 -10.02
C ALA A 427 -41.34 -2.19 -9.76
N HIS A 428 -41.36 -0.86 -9.85
CA HIS A 428 -42.63 -0.17 -9.93
C HIS A 428 -43.30 -0.67 -11.16
N ALA A 429 -44.39 -1.44 -10.92
CA ALA A 429 -45.33 -1.78 -11.97
C ALA A 429 -45.70 -0.45 -12.66
N ALA A 430 -45.40 -0.37 -13.93
CA ALA A 430 -45.88 0.71 -14.76
C ALA A 430 -47.41 0.58 -14.81
N GLU A 431 -48.11 1.47 -14.11
CA GLU A 431 -49.48 1.81 -14.40
C GLU A 431 -49.56 2.90 -15.47
#